data_d3e687ae69263d14b23f952527b94853
#
_entry.id   d3e687ae69263d14b23f952527b94853
#
_cell.length_a   1.000
_cell.length_b   1.000
_cell.length_c   1.000
_cell.angle_alpha   90.00
_cell.angle_beta   90.00
_cell.angle_gamma   90.00
#
_symmetry.space_group_name_H-M   'P 1'
#
loop_
_entity.id
_entity.type
_entity.pdbx_description
1 polymer ?
#
loop_
_entity_poly.entity_id
_entity_poly.type
_entity_poly.pdbx_seq_one_letter_code
_entity_poly.pdbx_strand_id
1 'polypeptide(L)'
;LEYGLKIVDKYDTLKKIIINKFPYILIDEYQDTAENVIKIINLLSMYSEQINYNLFIGYFGDTAQNIYDIGVGSNIDEIHPNLVSVNKRFNRRSAKQVIEVINKIRNDHIEQISIYEDDDCGSVKFYQGSEDKINDFITQCRIDLNISDTNKLHCFVLKNELVAKYNGFENIYNSFKDTSLY
;
A
#
# COMPACT_ATOMS: atom_id res chain seq x y z
N LEU A 1 7.49 20.01 -1.75
CA LEU A 1 6.03 19.95 -1.72
C LEU A 1 5.39 21.17 -1.04
N GLU A 2 5.94 21.67 0.08
CA GLU A 2 5.40 22.82 0.81
C GLU A 2 5.32 24.10 -0.06
N TYR A 3 6.37 24.40 -0.83
CA TYR A 3 6.34 25.54 -1.78
C TYR A 3 5.32 25.35 -2.89
N GLY A 4 5.13 24.12 -3.38
CA GLY A 4 4.10 23.79 -4.37
C GLY A 4 2.70 24.07 -3.85
N LEU A 5 2.41 23.65 -2.61
CA LEU A 5 1.14 23.92 -1.95
C LEU A 5 0.87 25.44 -1.84
N LYS A 6 1.84 26.23 -1.36
CA LYS A 6 1.72 27.69 -1.24
C LYS A 6 1.49 28.37 -2.59
N ILE A 7 2.10 27.87 -3.67
CA ILE A 7 1.92 28.44 -5.01
C ILE A 7 0.53 28.12 -5.55
N VAL A 8 0.08 26.87 -5.44
CA VAL A 8 -1.25 26.46 -5.89
C VAL A 8 -2.34 27.18 -5.08
N ASP A 9 -2.17 27.29 -3.78
CA ASP A 9 -3.12 28.01 -2.92
C ASP A 9 -3.28 29.48 -3.37
N LYS A 10 -2.16 30.16 -3.66
CA LYS A 10 -2.12 31.58 -3.96
C LYS A 10 -2.67 31.95 -5.36
N TYR A 11 -2.49 31.09 -6.38
CA TYR A 11 -2.72 31.47 -7.78
C TYR A 11 -3.86 30.70 -8.44
N ASP A 12 -5.04 31.29 -8.55
CA ASP A 12 -6.21 30.70 -9.21
C ASP A 12 -5.98 30.40 -10.69
N THR A 13 -5.18 31.22 -11.38
CA THR A 13 -4.78 30.96 -12.77
C THR A 13 -4.06 29.62 -12.89
N LEU A 14 -3.20 29.28 -11.94
CA LEU A 14 -2.50 27.99 -11.93
C LEU A 14 -3.48 26.84 -11.69
N LYS A 15 -4.40 26.98 -10.73
CA LYS A 15 -5.47 25.98 -10.50
C LYS A 15 -6.26 25.74 -11.79
N LYS A 16 -6.68 26.81 -12.46
CA LYS A 16 -7.40 26.74 -13.73
C LYS A 16 -6.62 26.01 -14.83
N ILE A 17 -5.32 26.29 -14.97
CA ILE A 17 -4.45 25.63 -15.94
C ILE A 17 -4.37 24.14 -15.64
N ILE A 18 -4.17 23.76 -14.35
CA ILE A 18 -4.03 22.37 -13.94
C ILE A 18 -5.31 21.58 -14.24
N ILE A 19 -6.49 22.07 -13.79
CA ILE A 19 -7.75 21.34 -13.99
C ILE A 19 -8.15 21.25 -15.46
N ASN A 20 -7.86 22.26 -16.28
CA ASN A 20 -8.10 22.21 -17.72
C ASN A 20 -7.20 21.19 -18.44
N LYS A 21 -5.95 21.06 -17.97
CA LYS A 21 -5.00 20.10 -18.55
C LYS A 21 -5.26 18.68 -18.07
N PHE A 22 -5.70 18.52 -16.81
CA PHE A 22 -5.91 17.25 -16.14
C PHE A 22 -7.31 17.19 -15.50
N PRO A 23 -8.37 17.00 -16.31
CA PRO A 23 -9.74 16.94 -15.80
C PRO A 23 -10.05 15.66 -15.01
N TYR A 24 -9.15 14.69 -15.06
CA TYR A 24 -9.19 13.45 -14.28
C TYR A 24 -7.89 13.30 -13.51
N ILE A 25 -7.96 13.21 -12.19
CA ILE A 25 -6.83 12.99 -11.31
C ILE A 25 -7.07 11.68 -10.57
N LEU A 26 -6.22 10.69 -10.81
CA LEU A 26 -6.30 9.38 -10.19
C LEU A 26 -5.02 9.13 -9.39
N ILE A 27 -5.16 8.78 -8.12
CA ILE A 27 -4.05 8.54 -7.21
C ILE A 27 -4.14 7.11 -6.74
N ASP A 28 -3.10 6.34 -7.05
CA ASP A 28 -2.93 4.99 -6.56
C ASP A 28 -2.11 5.00 -5.26
N GLU A 29 -2.35 4.02 -4.38
CA GLU A 29 -1.71 3.90 -3.06
C GLU A 29 -1.78 5.22 -2.26
N TYR A 30 -2.98 5.82 -2.22
CA TYR A 30 -3.15 7.14 -1.60
C TYR A 30 -2.72 7.19 -0.13
N GLN A 31 -2.79 6.06 0.59
CA GLN A 31 -2.39 5.99 2.00
C GLN A 31 -0.91 6.31 2.22
N ASP A 32 -0.06 6.10 1.19
CA ASP A 32 1.38 6.40 1.23
C ASP A 32 1.70 7.78 0.60
N THR A 33 0.67 8.48 0.12
CA THR A 33 0.83 9.80 -0.50
C THR A 33 1.02 10.88 0.56
N ALA A 34 1.99 11.78 0.33
CA ALA A 34 2.26 12.88 1.25
C ALA A 34 1.05 13.81 1.40
N GLU A 35 0.74 14.22 2.63
CA GLU A 35 -0.41 15.06 3.00
C GLU A 35 -0.51 16.34 2.16
N ASN A 36 0.62 16.99 1.86
CA ASN A 36 0.64 18.22 1.04
C ASN A 36 0.17 17.98 -0.41
N VAL A 37 0.31 16.77 -0.95
CA VAL A 37 -0.24 16.43 -2.28
C VAL A 37 -1.76 16.37 -2.20
N ILE A 38 -2.31 15.73 -1.18
CA ILE A 38 -3.75 15.64 -0.97
C ILE A 38 -4.35 17.05 -0.75
N LYS A 39 -3.66 17.91 0.03
CA LYS A 39 -4.06 19.32 0.20
C LYS A 39 -4.11 20.09 -1.13
N ILE A 40 -3.12 19.89 -2.00
CA ILE A 40 -3.12 20.50 -3.34
C ILE A 40 -4.34 20.04 -4.13
N ILE A 41 -4.64 18.74 -4.11
CA ILE A 41 -5.78 18.19 -4.85
C ILE A 41 -7.10 18.70 -4.29
N ASN A 42 -7.23 18.82 -2.97
CA ASN A 42 -8.41 19.43 -2.36
C ASN A 42 -8.59 20.90 -2.79
N LEU A 43 -7.51 21.70 -2.85
CA LEU A 43 -7.58 23.07 -3.38
C LEU A 43 -8.06 23.12 -4.84
N LEU A 44 -7.66 22.16 -5.67
CA LEU A 44 -8.14 22.05 -7.05
C LEU A 44 -9.62 21.64 -7.09
N SER A 45 -10.06 20.73 -6.23
CA SER A 45 -11.46 20.33 -6.08
C SER A 45 -12.34 21.54 -5.71
N MET A 46 -11.99 22.23 -4.64
CA MET A 46 -12.71 23.43 -4.18
C MET A 46 -12.78 24.50 -5.27
N TYR A 47 -11.68 24.75 -5.96
CA TYR A 47 -11.66 25.72 -7.05
C TYR A 47 -12.54 25.30 -8.23
N SER A 48 -12.53 24.01 -8.60
CA SER A 48 -13.37 23.47 -9.67
C SER A 48 -14.87 23.65 -9.37
N GLU A 49 -15.27 23.42 -8.12
CA GLU A 49 -16.63 23.64 -7.65
C GLU A 49 -17.03 25.13 -7.74
N GLN A 50 -16.14 26.04 -7.31
CA GLN A 50 -16.38 27.49 -7.36
C GLN A 50 -16.64 28.01 -8.78
N ILE A 51 -15.96 27.44 -9.78
CA ILE A 51 -16.12 27.84 -11.19
C ILE A 51 -17.07 26.94 -11.98
N ASN A 52 -17.74 26.01 -11.30
CA ASN A 52 -18.64 25.02 -11.90
C ASN A 52 -17.99 24.21 -13.02
N TYR A 53 -16.76 23.73 -12.77
CA TYR A 53 -15.99 22.91 -13.70
C TYR A 53 -16.00 21.46 -13.26
N ASN A 54 -16.15 20.52 -14.20
CA ASN A 54 -16.17 19.10 -13.92
C ASN A 54 -14.73 18.55 -13.76
N LEU A 55 -14.26 18.45 -12.52
CA LEU A 55 -13.03 17.77 -12.17
C LEU A 55 -13.37 16.42 -11.51
N PHE A 56 -12.81 15.33 -12.02
CA PHE A 56 -12.95 14.01 -11.41
C PHE A 56 -11.68 13.67 -10.62
N ILE A 57 -11.85 13.30 -9.36
CA ILE A 57 -10.74 12.86 -8.49
C ILE A 57 -11.09 11.47 -7.97
N GLY A 58 -10.13 10.53 -8.10
CA GLY A 58 -10.23 9.18 -7.59
C GLY A 58 -9.00 8.81 -6.76
N TYR A 59 -9.23 8.34 -5.54
CA TYR A 59 -8.21 7.80 -4.66
C TYR A 59 -8.36 6.29 -4.58
N PHE A 60 -7.29 5.56 -4.88
CA PHE A 60 -7.24 4.11 -4.83
C PHE A 60 -6.18 3.69 -3.82
N GLY A 61 -6.51 2.77 -2.93
CA GLY A 61 -5.57 2.32 -1.93
C GLY A 61 -6.24 1.49 -0.84
N ASP A 62 -5.45 1.14 0.16
CA ASP A 62 -5.87 0.33 1.28
C ASP A 62 -5.19 0.83 2.57
N THR A 63 -5.94 1.45 3.45
CA THR A 63 -5.43 1.99 4.73
C THR A 63 -4.77 0.94 5.62
N ALA A 64 -5.19 -0.34 5.50
CA ALA A 64 -4.58 -1.44 6.24
C ALA A 64 -3.17 -1.80 5.72
N GLN A 65 -2.77 -1.30 4.55
CA GLN A 65 -1.44 -1.48 3.96
C GLN A 65 -0.52 -0.28 4.19
N ASN A 66 -0.95 0.73 4.96
CA ASN A 66 -0.08 1.84 5.32
C ASN A 66 1.10 1.34 6.16
N ILE A 67 2.29 1.35 5.57
CA ILE A 67 3.54 0.91 6.18
C ILE A 67 4.49 2.07 6.49
N TYR A 68 4.14 3.29 6.07
CA TYR A 68 4.94 4.50 6.25
C TYR A 68 4.17 5.51 7.10
N ASP A 69 4.81 6.01 8.16
CA ASP A 69 4.24 7.07 9.02
C ASP A 69 4.15 8.45 8.33
N ILE A 70 4.62 8.56 7.07
CA ILE A 70 4.76 9.83 6.34
C ILE A 70 3.56 10.09 5.41
N GLY A 71 2.77 9.07 5.08
CA GLY A 71 1.61 9.17 4.20
C GLY A 71 0.37 9.72 4.91
N VAL A 72 -0.66 10.04 4.12
CA VAL A 72 -1.95 10.52 4.64
C VAL A 72 -2.67 9.46 5.48
N GLY A 73 -2.37 8.17 5.24
CA GLY A 73 -2.96 7.05 5.97
C GLY A 73 -4.49 7.06 5.92
N SER A 74 -5.14 6.96 7.09
CA SER A 74 -6.60 7.00 7.23
C SER A 74 -7.19 8.42 7.29
N ASN A 75 -6.36 9.48 7.29
CA ASN A 75 -6.81 10.85 7.54
C ASN A 75 -7.27 11.59 6.28
N ILE A 76 -7.48 10.89 5.18
CA ILE A 76 -7.83 11.49 3.89
C ILE A 76 -9.13 12.32 3.98
N ASP A 77 -10.14 11.85 4.71
CA ASP A 77 -11.43 12.53 4.85
C ASP A 77 -11.34 13.85 5.64
N GLU A 78 -10.31 14.00 6.49
CA GLU A 78 -10.04 15.24 7.20
C GLU A 78 -9.42 16.30 6.28
N ILE A 79 -8.61 15.86 5.30
CA ILE A 79 -7.87 16.74 4.41
C ILE A 79 -8.69 17.07 3.15
N HIS A 80 -9.40 16.08 2.62
CA HIS A 80 -10.28 16.22 1.46
C HIS A 80 -11.68 15.70 1.83
N PRO A 81 -12.55 16.54 2.37
CA PRO A 81 -13.89 16.16 2.81
C PRO A 81 -14.81 15.87 1.62
N ASN A 82 -15.96 15.25 1.91
CA ASN A 82 -17.03 14.94 0.96
C ASN A 82 -16.66 13.88 -0.10
N LEU A 83 -15.67 13.06 0.16
CA LEU A 83 -15.35 11.91 -0.70
C LEU A 83 -16.44 10.83 -0.59
N VAL A 84 -16.77 10.24 -1.74
CA VAL A 84 -17.67 9.07 -1.78
C VAL A 84 -16.83 7.81 -1.64
N SER A 85 -16.96 7.12 -0.52
CA SER A 85 -16.23 5.88 -0.26
C SER A 85 -16.86 4.69 -1.00
N VAL A 86 -16.05 3.95 -1.74
CA VAL A 86 -16.43 2.73 -2.44
C VAL A 86 -15.54 1.58 -1.97
N ASN A 87 -16.07 0.73 -1.11
CA ASN A 87 -15.33 -0.40 -0.55
C ASN A 87 -15.31 -1.59 -1.51
N LYS A 88 -14.12 -1.99 -1.95
CA LYS A 88 -13.90 -3.18 -2.75
C LYS A 88 -13.79 -4.41 -1.83
N ARG A 89 -14.83 -5.21 -1.77
CA ARG A 89 -14.92 -6.37 -0.88
C ARG A 89 -14.50 -7.69 -1.54
N PHE A 90 -14.60 -7.80 -2.86
CA PHE A 90 -14.28 -9.03 -3.57
C PHE A 90 -12.78 -9.22 -3.76
N ASN A 91 -12.22 -10.25 -3.13
CA ASN A 91 -10.83 -10.65 -3.29
C ASN A 91 -10.72 -11.74 -4.36
N ARG A 92 -9.96 -11.43 -5.42
CA ARG A 92 -9.73 -12.32 -6.58
C ARG A 92 -8.35 -12.96 -6.56
N ARG A 93 -7.57 -12.71 -5.52
CA ARG A 93 -6.16 -13.10 -5.46
C ARG A 93 -5.91 -14.23 -4.47
N SER A 94 -6.59 -14.21 -3.34
CA SER A 94 -6.28 -15.05 -2.20
C SER A 94 -7.31 -16.14 -1.99
N ALA A 95 -6.86 -17.31 -1.52
CA ALA A 95 -7.70 -18.41 -1.09
C ALA A 95 -8.57 -18.00 0.12
N LYS A 96 -9.72 -18.64 0.29
CA LYS A 96 -10.70 -18.34 1.34
C LYS A 96 -10.07 -18.34 2.74
N GLN A 97 -9.24 -19.34 3.04
CA GLN A 97 -8.58 -19.46 4.35
C GLN A 97 -7.59 -18.31 4.61
N VAL A 98 -6.95 -17.79 3.57
CA VAL A 98 -6.08 -16.60 3.67
C VAL A 98 -6.92 -15.35 3.93
N ILE A 99 -8.07 -15.21 3.25
CA ILE A 99 -8.99 -14.09 3.44
C ILE A 99 -9.57 -14.10 4.85
N GLU A 100 -9.93 -15.25 5.41
CA GLU A 100 -10.41 -15.39 6.80
C GLU A 100 -9.38 -14.87 7.81
N VAL A 101 -8.09 -15.13 7.58
CA VAL A 101 -7.00 -14.60 8.43
C VAL A 101 -6.83 -13.10 8.22
N ILE A 102 -6.83 -12.63 6.97
CA ILE A 102 -6.74 -11.20 6.65
C ILE A 102 -7.87 -10.43 7.33
N ASN A 103 -9.12 -10.90 7.25
CA ASN A 103 -10.26 -10.25 7.88
C ASN A 103 -10.15 -10.17 9.41
N LYS A 104 -9.48 -11.12 10.05
CA LYS A 104 -9.20 -11.09 11.49
C LYS A 104 -8.10 -10.10 11.88
N ILE A 105 -7.17 -9.82 10.97
CA ILE A 105 -6.06 -8.88 11.19
C ILE A 105 -6.50 -7.44 10.89
N ARG A 106 -7.37 -7.25 9.90
CA ARG A 106 -7.91 -5.91 9.54
C ARG A 106 -8.72 -5.30 10.67
N ASN A 107 -8.59 -4.00 10.83
CA ASN A 107 -9.30 -3.22 11.86
C ASN A 107 -10.12 -2.05 11.25
N ASP A 108 -10.44 -2.13 9.97
CA ASP A 108 -11.12 -1.06 9.21
C ASP A 108 -12.58 -1.38 8.86
N HIS A 109 -13.13 -2.44 9.46
CA HIS A 109 -14.49 -2.93 9.22
C HIS A 109 -14.78 -3.35 7.77
N ILE A 110 -13.76 -3.47 6.92
CA ILE A 110 -13.91 -3.98 5.56
C ILE A 110 -13.71 -5.49 5.59
N GLU A 111 -14.80 -6.22 5.41
CA GLU A 111 -14.78 -7.67 5.29
C GLU A 111 -14.59 -8.07 3.82
N GLN A 112 -13.47 -8.70 3.52
CA GLN A 112 -13.20 -9.25 2.19
C GLN A 112 -13.90 -10.59 2.00
N ILE A 113 -14.35 -10.85 0.77
CA ILE A 113 -15.06 -12.06 0.37
C ILE A 113 -14.32 -12.68 -0.81
N SER A 114 -14.04 -13.99 -0.74
CA SER A 114 -13.52 -14.74 -1.90
C SER A 114 -14.54 -14.77 -3.02
N ILE A 115 -14.06 -14.64 -4.27
CA ILE A 115 -14.88 -14.91 -5.45
C ILE A 115 -14.85 -16.39 -5.85
N TYR A 116 -13.96 -17.16 -5.25
CA TYR A 116 -13.83 -18.59 -5.54
C TYR A 116 -14.79 -19.38 -4.66
N GLU A 117 -15.38 -20.40 -5.26
CA GLU A 117 -16.26 -21.34 -4.57
C GLU A 117 -15.45 -22.39 -3.77
N ASP A 118 -16.10 -23.40 -3.21
CA ASP A 118 -15.58 -24.29 -2.16
C ASP A 118 -14.32 -25.12 -2.48
N ASP A 119 -13.85 -25.13 -3.72
CA ASP A 119 -12.67 -25.92 -4.16
C ASP A 119 -11.33 -25.18 -3.91
N ASP A 120 -11.36 -24.00 -3.30
CA ASP A 120 -10.16 -23.19 -3.07
C ASP A 120 -9.40 -23.66 -1.83
N CYS A 121 -8.38 -24.47 -2.04
CA CYS A 121 -7.54 -25.08 -1.00
C CYS A 121 -6.37 -24.18 -0.63
N GLY A 122 -6.55 -23.26 0.30
CA GLY A 122 -5.47 -22.52 0.95
C GLY A 122 -5.20 -23.01 2.37
N SER A 123 -4.05 -22.64 2.92
CA SER A 123 -3.79 -22.81 4.34
C SER A 123 -2.93 -21.68 4.89
N VAL A 124 -3.14 -21.34 6.16
CA VAL A 124 -2.30 -20.41 6.91
C VAL A 124 -1.81 -21.15 8.16
N LYS A 125 -0.49 -21.19 8.33
CA LYS A 125 0.14 -21.83 9.49
C LYS A 125 1.03 -20.81 10.20
N PHE A 126 0.98 -20.78 11.50
CA PHE A 126 1.86 -19.98 12.35
C PHE A 126 2.92 -20.88 12.98
N TYR A 127 4.17 -20.45 12.91
CA TYR A 127 5.30 -21.13 13.53
C TYR A 127 6.05 -20.14 14.41
N GLN A 128 6.49 -20.61 15.57
CA GLN A 128 7.33 -19.86 16.47
C GLN A 128 8.65 -20.62 16.69
N GLY A 129 9.77 -19.91 16.59
CA GLY A 129 11.10 -20.49 16.76
C GLY A 129 12.16 -19.42 16.92
N SER A 130 13.42 -19.84 17.10
CA SER A 130 14.57 -18.97 17.17
C SER A 130 15.17 -18.71 15.78
N GLU A 131 15.86 -17.58 15.63
CA GLU A 131 16.42 -17.12 14.34
C GLU A 131 17.41 -18.11 13.71
N ASP A 132 18.20 -18.79 14.54
CA ASP A 132 19.17 -19.82 14.10
C ASP A 132 18.52 -21.02 13.39
N LYS A 133 17.22 -21.24 13.59
CA LYS A 133 16.45 -22.35 12.97
C LYS A 133 15.66 -21.97 11.73
N ILE A 134 15.79 -20.73 11.24
CA ILE A 134 15.03 -20.29 10.06
C ILE A 134 15.34 -21.14 8.82
N ASN A 135 16.61 -21.51 8.60
CA ASN A 135 16.98 -22.33 7.46
C ASN A 135 16.39 -23.76 7.53
N ASP A 136 16.33 -24.34 8.72
CA ASP A 136 15.67 -25.62 8.94
C ASP A 136 14.18 -25.53 8.65
N PHE A 137 13.55 -24.44 9.12
CA PHE A 137 12.15 -24.15 8.85
C PHE A 137 11.86 -23.98 7.34
N ILE A 138 12.68 -23.21 6.61
CA ILE A 138 12.54 -23.02 5.16
C ILE A 138 12.69 -24.37 4.44
N THR A 139 13.64 -25.20 4.87
CA THR A 139 13.87 -26.53 4.30
C THR A 139 12.66 -27.43 4.53
N GLN A 140 12.11 -27.42 5.74
CA GLN A 140 10.90 -28.17 6.06
C GLN A 140 9.68 -27.67 5.25
N CYS A 141 9.50 -26.36 5.11
CA CYS A 141 8.45 -25.80 4.27
C CYS A 141 8.55 -26.24 2.80
N ARG A 142 9.78 -26.33 2.27
CA ARG A 142 10.00 -26.84 0.89
C ARG A 142 9.54 -28.27 0.71
N ILE A 143 9.80 -29.10 1.71
CA ILE A 143 9.38 -30.50 1.71
C ILE A 143 7.86 -30.61 1.83
N ASP A 144 7.27 -29.92 2.83
CA ASP A 144 5.83 -29.99 3.12
C ASP A 144 4.97 -29.46 1.97
N LEU A 145 5.47 -28.46 1.24
CA LEU A 145 4.78 -27.83 0.11
C LEU A 145 5.17 -28.41 -1.25
N ASN A 146 6.01 -29.44 -1.27
CA ASN A 146 6.45 -30.10 -2.50
C ASN A 146 7.04 -29.11 -3.53
N ILE A 147 7.90 -28.17 -3.06
CA ILE A 147 8.46 -27.11 -3.89
C ILE A 147 9.41 -27.66 -4.94
N SER A 148 9.19 -27.26 -6.18
CA SER A 148 9.96 -27.67 -7.36
C SER A 148 10.38 -26.45 -8.19
N ASP A 149 11.06 -26.65 -9.29
CA ASP A 149 11.44 -25.58 -10.22
C ASP A 149 10.24 -24.82 -10.82
N THR A 150 9.08 -25.47 -10.86
CA THR A 150 7.83 -24.89 -11.39
C THR A 150 6.96 -24.25 -10.31
N ASN A 151 7.19 -24.59 -9.04
CA ASN A 151 6.42 -24.10 -7.89
C ASN A 151 7.38 -23.49 -6.87
N LYS A 152 7.48 -22.15 -6.81
CA LYS A 152 8.48 -21.44 -6.02
C LYS A 152 7.96 -21.06 -4.65
N LEU A 153 8.79 -21.23 -3.62
CA LEU A 153 8.58 -20.64 -2.30
C LEU A 153 9.10 -19.20 -2.29
N HIS A 154 8.24 -18.24 -1.96
CA HIS A 154 8.61 -16.85 -1.74
C HIS A 154 8.74 -16.59 -0.24
N CYS A 155 9.91 -16.09 0.19
CA CYS A 155 10.18 -15.73 1.57
C CYS A 155 10.26 -14.21 1.69
N PHE A 156 9.46 -13.64 2.58
CA PHE A 156 9.48 -12.22 2.90
C PHE A 156 10.07 -12.03 4.29
N VAL A 157 10.93 -11.05 4.44
CA VAL A 157 11.55 -10.67 5.72
C VAL A 157 11.34 -9.20 5.99
N LEU A 158 11.18 -8.85 7.25
CA LEU A 158 10.79 -7.49 7.66
C LEU A 158 11.92 -6.46 7.49
N LYS A 159 13.19 -6.89 7.60
CA LYS A 159 14.35 -5.99 7.58
C LYS A 159 15.26 -6.25 6.39
N ASN A 160 15.72 -5.18 5.73
CA ASN A 160 16.68 -5.25 4.62
C ASN A 160 17.99 -5.96 5.01
N GLU A 161 18.44 -5.83 6.25
CA GLU A 161 19.58 -6.55 6.80
C GLU A 161 19.44 -8.08 6.70
N LEU A 162 18.25 -8.59 6.99
CA LEU A 162 17.94 -10.02 6.83
C LEU A 162 17.91 -10.43 5.36
N VAL A 163 17.40 -9.55 4.49
CA VAL A 163 17.45 -9.78 3.02
C VAL A 163 18.92 -9.93 2.58
N ALA A 164 19.78 -9.01 3.01
CA ALA A 164 21.20 -9.02 2.68
C ALA A 164 21.91 -10.29 3.19
N LYS A 165 21.63 -10.68 4.44
CA LYS A 165 22.18 -11.88 5.07
C LYS A 165 21.78 -13.15 4.31
N TYR A 166 20.48 -13.32 4.02
CA TYR A 166 20.00 -14.54 3.34
C TYR A 166 20.37 -14.63 1.86
N ASN A 167 20.67 -13.50 1.21
CA ASN A 167 21.14 -13.46 -0.18
C ASN A 167 22.66 -13.35 -0.30
N GLY A 168 23.41 -13.38 0.80
CA GLY A 168 24.88 -13.44 0.80
C GLY A 168 25.60 -12.13 0.50
N PHE A 169 24.91 -10.98 0.61
CA PHE A 169 25.55 -9.65 0.41
C PHE A 169 25.57 -8.78 1.69
N GLU A 170 25.53 -9.39 2.85
CA GLU A 170 25.52 -8.72 4.16
C GLU A 170 26.69 -7.75 4.34
N ASN A 171 27.91 -8.14 3.89
CA ASN A 171 29.08 -7.27 3.98
C ASN A 171 28.92 -5.99 3.16
N ILE A 172 28.34 -6.08 1.97
CA ILE A 172 28.06 -4.93 1.10
C ILE A 172 27.01 -4.06 1.78
N TYR A 173 25.92 -4.64 2.26
CA TYR A 173 24.87 -3.91 2.96
C TYR A 173 25.43 -3.11 4.16
N ASN A 174 26.22 -3.75 5.02
CA ASN A 174 26.81 -3.12 6.19
C ASN A 174 27.80 -2.00 5.84
N SER A 175 28.49 -2.09 4.69
CA SER A 175 29.38 -1.03 4.21
C SER A 175 28.66 0.26 3.80
N PHE A 176 27.37 0.17 3.45
CA PHE A 176 26.56 1.32 3.04
C PHE A 176 25.55 1.78 4.10
N LYS A 177 25.23 0.96 5.10
CA LYS A 177 24.20 1.21 6.13
C LYS A 177 24.37 2.54 6.87
N ASP A 178 25.63 2.96 7.10
CA ASP A 178 25.96 4.18 7.85
C ASP A 178 26.41 5.34 6.95
N THR A 179 26.21 5.24 5.64
CA THR A 179 26.56 6.29 4.69
C THR A 179 25.36 7.16 4.35
N SER A 180 25.60 8.42 3.96
CA SER A 180 24.58 9.36 3.48
C SER A 180 23.90 8.95 2.15
N LEU A 181 24.26 7.80 1.61
CA LEU A 181 23.68 7.21 0.39
C LEU A 181 22.55 6.22 0.68
N TYR A 182 22.22 6.03 1.99
CA TYR A 182 21.15 5.13 2.43
C TYR A 182 19.97 5.91 2.99
#